data_57a81692572e25c449b2d5a4b612ac0c
#
_entry.id   57a81692572e25c449b2d5a4b612ac0c
#
_cell.length_a   1.000
_cell.length_b   1.000
_cell.length_c   1.000
_cell.angle_alpha   90.00
_cell.angle_beta   90.00
_cell.angle_gamma   90.00
#
_symmetry.space_group_name_H-M   'P 1'
#
loop_
_entity.id
_entity.type
_entity.pdbx_description
1 polymer ?
#
loop_
_entity_poly.entity_id
_entity_poly.type
_entity_poly.pdbx_seq_one_letter_code
_entity_poly.pdbx_strand_id
1 'polypeptide(L)'
;MNQAQRSRCRTLVLSCTVIGYVSLGFGQASDPKSSAIIEQIMTTALSRCYSTVNGVKRITFEPATNQEFAEVKALGQNAVAPLAKYLDLQPKNDVTQLFAVKFLMAIGGSSTLGPLKRAFAQDQWEVTRAAALDGIFAVSQVEAKPYVEAALGDSSQLVQQRAHHLLALYQQQNK
;
A
#
# COMPACT_ATOMS: atom_id res chain seq x y z
N MET A 1 12.37 17.68 67.63
CA MET A 1 13.13 16.43 67.48
C MET A 1 12.63 15.80 66.20
N ASN A 2 13.29 15.54 65.21
CA ASN A 2 14.60 15.49 64.65
C ASN A 2 14.49 15.71 63.16
N GLN A 3 15.24 16.61 62.55
CA GLN A 3 16.37 16.41 61.64
C GLN A 3 16.00 15.61 60.37
N ALA A 4 15.86 16.32 59.27
CA ALA A 4 16.93 16.54 58.29
C ALA A 4 17.49 15.26 57.70
N GLN A 5 17.04 14.96 56.48
CA GLN A 5 17.89 14.28 55.55
C GLN A 5 17.71 14.88 54.14
N ARG A 6 18.69 15.74 53.81
CA ARG A 6 18.96 16.20 52.46
C ARG A 6 19.53 15.02 51.68
N SER A 7 18.80 14.50 50.75
CA SER A 7 19.32 13.53 49.77
C SER A 7 19.63 14.24 48.49
N ARG A 8 20.87 14.23 48.14
CA ARG A 8 21.50 14.83 46.94
C ARG A 8 20.97 14.16 45.69
N CYS A 9 20.32 14.94 44.82
CA CYS A 9 20.16 14.56 43.43
C CYS A 9 21.54 14.47 42.76
N ARG A 10 22.01 13.27 42.55
CA ARG A 10 23.12 12.98 41.63
C ARG A 10 22.54 12.98 40.22
N THR A 11 22.89 14.00 39.48
CA THR A 11 22.68 14.09 38.03
C THR A 11 23.47 12.96 37.36
N LEU A 12 22.81 11.90 36.98
CA LEU A 12 23.36 10.87 36.10
C LEU A 12 23.26 11.40 34.68
N VAL A 13 24.39 11.90 34.18
CA VAL A 13 24.55 12.17 32.74
C VAL A 13 24.67 10.82 32.05
N LEU A 14 23.54 10.32 31.50
CA LEU A 14 23.55 9.19 30.57
C LEU A 14 24.09 9.68 29.25
N SER A 15 25.36 9.39 29.01
CA SER A 15 25.98 9.47 27.68
C SER A 15 25.26 8.50 26.76
N CYS A 16 24.31 8.98 25.95
CA CYS A 16 23.77 8.22 24.83
C CYS A 16 24.84 8.09 23.76
N THR A 17 25.55 6.99 23.79
CA THR A 17 26.35 6.52 22.66
C THR A 17 25.39 6.20 21.55
N VAL A 18 25.32 7.08 20.55
CA VAL A 18 24.59 6.83 19.29
C VAL A 18 25.35 5.73 18.56
N ILE A 19 24.92 4.48 18.78
CA ILE A 19 25.31 3.36 17.93
C ILE A 19 24.59 3.58 16.62
N GLY A 20 25.33 4.03 15.63
CA GLY A 20 24.84 4.18 14.25
C GLY A 20 24.40 2.82 13.71
N TYR A 21 23.11 2.56 13.77
CA TYR A 21 22.50 1.55 12.90
C TYR A 21 22.57 2.07 11.48
N VAL A 22 23.57 1.62 10.74
CA VAL A 22 23.56 1.67 9.30
C VAL A 22 22.49 0.66 8.86
N SER A 23 21.24 1.12 8.83
CA SER A 23 20.18 0.38 8.13
C SER A 23 20.47 0.50 6.63
N LEU A 24 21.09 -0.52 6.06
CA LEU A 24 21.08 -0.78 4.63
C LEU A 24 19.63 -1.16 4.22
N GLY A 25 18.72 -0.22 4.38
CA GLY A 25 17.38 -0.28 3.86
C GLY A 25 17.32 0.67 2.69
N PHE A 26 17.14 0.16 1.49
CA PHE A 26 16.80 0.90 0.29
C PHE A 26 15.41 1.58 0.45
N GLY A 27 15.29 2.48 1.40
CA GLY A 27 14.19 3.39 1.52
C GLY A 27 14.52 4.61 0.66
N GLN A 28 14.10 4.63 -0.61
CA GLN A 28 14.04 5.88 -1.34
C GLN A 28 13.19 6.83 -0.51
N ALA A 29 13.82 7.87 0.04
CA ALA A 29 13.10 8.95 0.71
C ALA A 29 12.11 9.51 -0.33
N SER A 30 10.82 9.43 -0.03
CA SER A 30 9.81 9.99 -0.93
C SER A 30 10.04 11.48 -1.04
N ASP A 31 10.12 12.00 -2.28
CA ASP A 31 10.14 13.42 -2.53
C ASP A 31 8.91 14.08 -1.89
N PRO A 32 9.08 15.11 -1.04
CA PRO A 32 7.98 15.77 -0.36
C PRO A 32 6.92 16.32 -1.32
N LYS A 33 7.33 16.78 -2.51
CA LYS A 33 6.42 17.28 -3.53
C LYS A 33 5.55 16.16 -4.08
N SER A 34 6.13 15.02 -4.39
CA SER A 34 5.39 13.84 -4.85
C SER A 34 4.42 13.34 -3.79
N SER A 35 4.81 13.35 -2.51
CA SER A 35 3.93 12.99 -1.40
C SER A 35 2.71 13.90 -1.31
N ALA A 36 2.88 15.23 -1.43
CA ALA A 36 1.78 16.18 -1.38
C ALA A 36 0.81 16.00 -2.57
N ILE A 37 1.33 15.75 -3.77
CA ILE A 37 0.50 15.49 -4.95
C ILE A 37 -0.31 14.19 -4.77
N ILE A 38 0.30 13.11 -4.29
CA ILE A 38 -0.41 11.85 -4.02
C ILE A 38 -1.48 12.04 -2.96
N GLU A 39 -1.20 12.79 -1.90
CA GLU A 39 -2.20 13.10 -0.87
C GLU A 39 -3.41 13.84 -1.45
N GLN A 40 -3.18 14.82 -2.32
CA GLN A 40 -4.24 15.54 -3.01
C GLN A 40 -5.07 14.62 -3.92
N ILE A 41 -4.42 13.80 -4.73
CA ILE A 41 -5.09 12.83 -5.62
C ILE A 41 -5.94 11.85 -4.79
N MET A 42 -5.38 11.26 -3.76
CA MET A 42 -6.08 10.30 -2.89
C MET A 42 -7.27 10.97 -2.19
N THR A 43 -7.10 12.17 -1.64
CA THR A 43 -8.17 12.92 -1.01
C THR A 43 -9.30 13.21 -1.99
N THR A 44 -8.98 13.65 -3.21
CA THR A 44 -9.97 13.95 -4.26
C THR A 44 -10.70 12.68 -4.68
N ALA A 45 -10.00 11.59 -4.95
CA ALA A 45 -10.60 10.32 -5.34
C ALA A 45 -11.53 9.77 -4.24
N LEU A 46 -11.08 9.80 -2.99
CA LEU A 46 -11.86 9.32 -1.85
C LEU A 46 -13.08 10.20 -1.56
N SER A 47 -13.00 11.52 -1.73
CA SER A 47 -14.13 12.42 -1.49
C SER A 47 -15.33 12.10 -2.37
N ARG A 48 -15.12 11.59 -3.58
CA ARG A 48 -16.20 11.14 -4.48
C ARG A 48 -16.85 9.83 -4.03
N CYS A 49 -16.08 9.00 -3.32
CA CYS A 49 -16.59 7.71 -2.84
C CYS A 49 -17.47 7.81 -1.61
N TYR A 50 -17.43 8.94 -0.90
CA TYR A 50 -18.19 9.14 0.32
C TYR A 50 -19.24 10.24 0.14
N SER A 51 -20.50 9.87 0.18
CA SER A 51 -21.62 10.82 0.18
C SER A 51 -22.40 10.73 1.48
N THR A 52 -23.03 11.83 1.89
CA THR A 52 -23.94 11.85 3.03
C THR A 52 -25.34 12.15 2.51
N VAL A 53 -26.24 11.17 2.62
CA VAL A 53 -27.63 11.34 2.24
C VAL A 53 -28.50 11.16 3.49
N ASN A 54 -29.27 12.17 3.85
CA ASN A 54 -30.12 12.18 5.07
C ASN A 54 -29.36 11.84 6.37
N GLY A 55 -28.13 12.36 6.52
CA GLY A 55 -27.30 12.10 7.69
C GLY A 55 -26.61 10.73 7.73
N VAL A 56 -26.89 9.86 6.76
CA VAL A 56 -26.26 8.54 6.64
C VAL A 56 -25.11 8.60 5.65
N LYS A 57 -23.91 8.22 6.11
CA LYS A 57 -22.75 8.06 5.23
C LYS A 57 -22.99 6.88 4.29
N ARG A 58 -22.92 7.12 3.00
CA ARG A 58 -22.98 6.09 1.96
C ARG A 58 -21.63 6.03 1.27
N ILE A 59 -21.20 4.80 1.00
CA ILE A 59 -20.03 4.56 0.16
C ILE A 59 -20.56 4.26 -1.24
N THR A 60 -20.24 5.13 -2.19
CA THR A 60 -20.49 4.90 -3.61
C THR A 60 -19.13 4.75 -4.25
N PHE A 61 -18.80 3.55 -4.72
CA PHE A 61 -17.51 3.35 -5.36
C PHE A 61 -17.49 4.07 -6.71
N GLU A 62 -16.77 5.19 -6.77
CA GLU A 62 -16.45 5.86 -8.03
C GLU A 62 -15.00 5.56 -8.40
N PRO A 63 -14.75 5.04 -9.61
CA PRO A 63 -13.40 4.73 -10.04
C PRO A 63 -12.55 6.01 -10.14
N ALA A 64 -11.22 5.87 -9.99
CA ALA A 64 -10.30 6.95 -10.27
C ALA A 64 -10.43 7.39 -11.73
N THR A 65 -10.29 8.69 -11.96
CA THR A 65 -10.40 9.30 -13.28
C THR A 65 -9.14 9.03 -14.12
N ASN A 66 -9.29 9.13 -15.44
CA ASN A 66 -8.14 9.03 -16.34
C ASN A 66 -7.06 10.10 -16.05
N GLN A 67 -7.49 11.29 -15.60
CA GLN A 67 -6.59 12.36 -15.22
C GLN A 67 -5.76 11.96 -13.99
N GLU A 68 -6.39 11.43 -12.93
CA GLU A 68 -5.69 10.98 -11.73
C GLU A 68 -4.67 9.87 -12.05
N PHE A 69 -5.05 8.93 -12.91
CA PHE A 69 -4.10 7.92 -13.39
C PHE A 69 -2.94 8.52 -14.17
N ALA A 70 -3.19 9.52 -15.02
CA ALA A 70 -2.15 10.20 -15.78
C ALA A 70 -1.18 10.97 -14.85
N GLU A 71 -1.71 11.67 -13.86
CA GLU A 71 -0.91 12.41 -12.87
C GLU A 71 -0.03 11.46 -12.04
N VAL A 72 -0.59 10.35 -11.55
CA VAL A 72 0.18 9.32 -10.82
C VAL A 72 1.28 8.72 -11.70
N LYS A 73 0.96 8.39 -12.97
CA LYS A 73 1.95 7.88 -13.92
C LYS A 73 3.08 8.88 -14.18
N ALA A 74 2.77 10.17 -14.26
CA ALA A 74 3.76 11.22 -14.46
C ALA A 74 4.76 11.32 -13.29
N LEU A 75 4.32 11.03 -12.07
CA LEU A 75 5.20 10.95 -10.89
C LEU A 75 6.10 9.70 -10.92
N GLY A 76 5.67 8.64 -11.61
CA GLY A 76 6.42 7.39 -11.75
C GLY A 76 6.85 6.80 -10.41
N GLN A 77 8.12 6.42 -10.31
CA GLN A 77 8.67 5.77 -9.11
C GLN A 77 8.59 6.62 -7.84
N ASN A 78 8.56 7.95 -7.97
CA ASN A 78 8.45 8.86 -6.82
C ASN A 78 7.10 8.75 -6.09
N ALA A 79 6.06 8.22 -6.77
CA ALA A 79 4.75 8.00 -6.18
C ALA A 79 4.66 6.68 -5.39
N VAL A 80 5.57 5.72 -5.60
CA VAL A 80 5.46 4.37 -5.01
C VAL A 80 5.48 4.40 -3.49
N ALA A 81 6.46 5.06 -2.89
CA ALA A 81 6.58 5.13 -1.44
C ALA A 81 5.41 5.89 -0.78
N PRO A 82 4.96 7.05 -1.29
CA PRO A 82 3.74 7.70 -0.81
C PRO A 82 2.50 6.81 -0.89
N LEU A 83 2.27 6.12 -2.02
CA LEU A 83 1.12 5.23 -2.19
C LEU A 83 1.18 4.02 -1.26
N ALA A 84 2.35 3.45 -1.05
CA ALA A 84 2.54 2.32 -0.16
C ALA A 84 2.11 2.62 1.28
N LYS A 85 2.24 3.86 1.76
CA LYS A 85 1.77 4.29 3.09
C LYS A 85 0.26 4.08 3.26
N TYR A 86 -0.54 4.25 2.20
CA TYR A 86 -1.99 4.06 2.25
C TYR A 86 -2.39 2.59 2.44
N LEU A 87 -1.51 1.64 2.07
CA LEU A 87 -1.73 0.21 2.33
C LEU A 87 -1.54 -0.12 3.82
N ASP A 88 -0.74 0.66 4.53
CA ASP A 88 -0.38 0.43 5.94
C ASP A 88 -1.24 1.26 6.92
N LEU A 89 -2.19 2.07 6.44
CA LEU A 89 -3.06 2.90 7.28
C LEU A 89 -3.95 2.06 8.20
N GLN A 90 -4.11 2.57 9.43
CA GLN A 90 -5.02 1.99 10.41
C GLN A 90 -5.98 3.08 10.92
N PRO A 91 -7.29 2.80 11.10
CA PRO A 91 -7.95 1.56 10.70
C PRO A 91 -7.92 1.35 9.18
N LYS A 92 -7.94 0.11 8.75
CA LYS A 92 -7.98 -0.21 7.32
C LYS A 92 -9.24 0.37 6.68
N ASN A 93 -9.06 0.94 5.49
CA ASN A 93 -10.15 1.44 4.67
C ASN A 93 -10.03 0.80 3.29
N ASP A 94 -10.91 -0.14 3.00
CA ASP A 94 -10.86 -0.97 1.79
C ASP A 94 -10.82 -0.14 0.49
N VAL A 95 -11.59 0.95 0.44
CA VAL A 95 -11.61 1.85 -0.73
C VAL A 95 -10.25 2.54 -0.91
N THR A 96 -9.67 3.03 0.18
CA THR A 96 -8.36 3.70 0.17
C THR A 96 -7.26 2.74 -0.31
N GLN A 97 -7.26 1.52 0.21
CA GLN A 97 -6.28 0.51 -0.16
C GLN A 97 -6.44 0.07 -1.62
N LEU A 98 -7.68 -0.09 -2.09
CA LEU A 98 -7.94 -0.41 -3.50
C LEU A 98 -7.43 0.69 -4.45
N PHE A 99 -7.64 1.98 -4.12
CA PHE A 99 -7.07 3.07 -4.92
C PHE A 99 -5.55 3.02 -4.95
N ALA A 100 -4.91 2.84 -3.78
CA ALA A 100 -3.46 2.74 -3.70
C ALA A 100 -2.93 1.58 -4.58
N VAL A 101 -3.57 0.40 -4.52
CA VAL A 101 -3.21 -0.75 -5.38
C VAL A 101 -3.37 -0.40 -6.85
N LYS A 102 -4.50 0.19 -7.27
CA LYS A 102 -4.74 0.54 -8.67
C LYS A 102 -3.75 1.58 -9.19
N PHE A 103 -3.37 2.56 -8.38
CA PHE A 103 -2.35 3.53 -8.76
C PHE A 103 -0.96 2.90 -8.85
N LEU A 104 -0.60 2.00 -7.93
CA LEU A 104 0.66 1.23 -8.01
C LEU A 104 0.72 0.37 -9.28
N MET A 105 -0.40 -0.27 -9.65
CA MET A 105 -0.49 -1.01 -10.92
C MET A 105 -0.29 -0.10 -12.12
N ALA A 106 -0.84 1.11 -12.10
CA ALA A 106 -0.72 2.08 -13.19
C ALA A 106 0.71 2.61 -13.36
N ILE A 107 1.48 2.73 -12.28
CA ILE A 107 2.91 3.07 -12.32
C ILE A 107 3.70 1.93 -12.94
N GLY A 108 3.46 0.70 -12.49
CA GLY A 108 4.21 -0.48 -12.90
C GLY A 108 5.67 -0.45 -12.45
N GLY A 109 6.44 -1.41 -13.00
CA GLY A 109 7.88 -1.53 -12.70
C GLY A 109 8.17 -2.26 -11.38
N SER A 110 9.40 -2.72 -11.22
CA SER A 110 9.81 -3.64 -10.13
C SER A 110 9.65 -3.04 -8.73
N SER A 111 9.70 -1.72 -8.58
CA SER A 111 9.53 -1.04 -7.29
C SER A 111 8.12 -1.17 -6.71
N THR A 112 7.09 -1.42 -7.57
CA THR A 112 5.72 -1.61 -7.11
C THR A 112 5.44 -3.03 -6.61
N LEU A 113 6.29 -4.00 -6.93
CA LEU A 113 6.11 -5.41 -6.53
C LEU A 113 6.02 -5.58 -5.01
N GLY A 114 6.91 -4.98 -4.24
CA GLY A 114 6.90 -5.08 -2.79
C GLY A 114 5.57 -4.63 -2.17
N PRO A 115 5.12 -3.39 -2.44
CA PRO A 115 3.80 -2.92 -2.02
C PRO A 115 2.63 -3.80 -2.48
N LEU A 116 2.60 -4.24 -3.74
CA LEU A 116 1.53 -5.09 -4.27
C LEU A 116 1.50 -6.47 -3.60
N LYS A 117 2.65 -7.10 -3.36
CA LYS A 117 2.76 -8.36 -2.61
C LYS A 117 2.24 -8.21 -1.18
N ARG A 118 2.55 -7.10 -0.50
CA ARG A 118 2.00 -6.82 0.83
C ARG A 118 0.49 -6.65 0.79
N ALA A 119 -0.05 -5.90 -0.17
CA ALA A 119 -1.49 -5.73 -0.33
C ALA A 119 -2.20 -7.06 -0.53
N PHE A 120 -1.66 -7.97 -1.36
CA PHE A 120 -2.21 -9.30 -1.54
C PHE A 120 -2.20 -10.13 -0.24
N ALA A 121 -1.10 -10.11 0.51
CA ALA A 121 -0.95 -10.94 1.71
C ALA A 121 -1.69 -10.40 2.94
N GLN A 122 -1.88 -9.08 3.05
CA GLN A 122 -2.34 -8.43 4.28
C GLN A 122 -3.75 -7.86 4.18
N ASP A 123 -4.26 -7.65 2.97
CA ASP A 123 -5.57 -7.06 2.78
C ASP A 123 -6.68 -8.07 3.06
N GLN A 124 -7.72 -7.62 3.75
CA GLN A 124 -8.87 -8.46 4.08
C GLN A 124 -9.95 -8.37 3.00
N TRP A 125 -9.95 -7.30 2.22
CA TRP A 125 -10.94 -7.13 1.17
C TRP A 125 -10.52 -7.86 -0.11
N GLU A 126 -11.32 -8.80 -0.53
CA GLU A 126 -11.03 -9.67 -1.67
C GLU A 126 -10.82 -8.91 -2.98
N VAL A 127 -11.49 -7.75 -3.16
CA VAL A 127 -11.31 -6.92 -4.35
C VAL A 127 -9.91 -6.33 -4.41
N THR A 128 -9.38 -5.89 -3.27
CA THR A 128 -7.99 -5.38 -3.17
C THR A 128 -6.98 -6.50 -3.41
N ARG A 129 -7.20 -7.69 -2.82
CA ARG A 129 -6.31 -8.85 -3.06
C ARG A 129 -6.31 -9.28 -4.52
N ALA A 130 -7.48 -9.36 -5.14
CA ALA A 130 -7.59 -9.69 -6.57
C ALA A 130 -6.87 -8.65 -7.46
N ALA A 131 -7.06 -7.36 -7.19
CA ALA A 131 -6.36 -6.30 -7.91
C ALA A 131 -4.84 -6.35 -7.67
N ALA A 132 -4.40 -6.61 -6.45
CA ALA A 132 -2.97 -6.74 -6.14
C ALA A 132 -2.34 -7.92 -6.90
N LEU A 133 -3.03 -9.06 -6.99
CA LEU A 133 -2.60 -10.22 -7.75
C LEU A 133 -2.42 -9.90 -9.24
N ASP A 134 -3.38 -9.16 -9.83
CA ASP A 134 -3.27 -8.66 -11.20
C ASP A 134 -2.05 -7.75 -11.38
N GLY A 135 -1.82 -6.87 -10.42
CA GLY A 135 -0.69 -5.96 -10.44
C GLY A 135 0.65 -6.69 -10.39
N ILE A 136 0.80 -7.69 -9.51
CA ILE A 136 2.00 -8.52 -9.43
C ILE A 136 2.23 -9.22 -10.76
N PHE A 137 1.18 -9.82 -11.35
CA PHE A 137 1.25 -10.51 -12.64
C PHE A 137 1.64 -9.58 -13.78
N ALA A 138 1.07 -8.38 -13.85
CA ALA A 138 1.35 -7.39 -14.88
C ALA A 138 2.80 -6.88 -14.82
N VAL A 139 3.36 -6.77 -13.61
CA VAL A 139 4.75 -6.30 -13.43
C VAL A 139 5.76 -7.41 -13.69
N SER A 140 5.50 -8.62 -13.20
CA SER A 140 6.41 -9.75 -13.37
C SER A 140 5.65 -11.07 -13.22
N GLN A 141 5.47 -11.76 -14.33
CA GLN A 141 4.82 -13.07 -14.32
C GLN A 141 5.62 -14.09 -13.52
N VAL A 142 6.95 -14.07 -13.59
CA VAL A 142 7.82 -14.97 -12.83
C VAL A 142 7.59 -14.80 -11.33
N GLU A 143 7.58 -13.55 -10.87
CA GLU A 143 7.35 -13.21 -9.48
C GLU A 143 5.88 -13.45 -9.03
N ALA A 144 4.93 -13.42 -9.96
CA ALA A 144 3.53 -13.64 -9.69
C ALA A 144 3.18 -15.13 -9.46
N LYS A 145 3.93 -16.06 -10.05
CA LYS A 145 3.61 -17.49 -10.04
C LYS A 145 3.26 -18.02 -8.64
N PRO A 146 4.11 -17.87 -7.60
CA PRO A 146 3.78 -18.38 -6.27
C PRO A 146 2.54 -17.72 -5.66
N TYR A 147 2.24 -16.46 -5.99
CA TYR A 147 1.05 -15.76 -5.52
C TYR A 147 -0.22 -16.24 -6.22
N VAL A 148 -0.14 -16.53 -7.52
CA VAL A 148 -1.25 -17.10 -8.29
C VAL A 148 -1.55 -18.51 -7.78
N GLU A 149 -0.55 -19.33 -7.51
CA GLU A 149 -0.73 -20.67 -6.95
C GLU A 149 -1.36 -20.60 -5.54
N ALA A 150 -0.90 -19.71 -4.67
CA ALA A 150 -1.48 -19.50 -3.35
C ALA A 150 -2.94 -19.01 -3.43
N ALA A 151 -3.25 -18.15 -4.40
CA ALA A 151 -4.58 -17.57 -4.59
C ALA A 151 -5.64 -18.60 -5.03
N LEU A 152 -5.26 -19.77 -5.52
CA LEU A 152 -6.19 -20.86 -5.80
C LEU A 152 -6.86 -21.41 -4.53
N GLY A 153 -6.19 -21.30 -3.38
CA GLY A 153 -6.71 -21.68 -2.07
C GLY A 153 -7.26 -20.49 -1.25
N ASP A 154 -7.44 -19.31 -1.84
CA ASP A 154 -7.97 -18.15 -1.12
C ASP A 154 -9.40 -18.41 -0.64
N SER A 155 -9.78 -17.84 0.49
CA SER A 155 -11.14 -17.93 1.04
C SER A 155 -12.20 -17.26 0.16
N SER A 156 -11.81 -16.33 -0.72
CA SER A 156 -12.71 -15.61 -1.62
C SER A 156 -12.77 -16.25 -3.00
N GLN A 157 -13.98 -16.55 -3.45
CA GLN A 157 -14.22 -17.05 -4.80
C GLN A 157 -13.73 -16.08 -5.89
N LEU A 158 -13.81 -14.76 -5.64
CA LEU A 158 -13.31 -13.73 -6.56
C LEU A 158 -11.80 -13.88 -6.78
N VAL A 159 -11.03 -14.06 -5.71
CA VAL A 159 -9.57 -14.23 -5.78
C VAL A 159 -9.21 -15.54 -6.46
N GLN A 160 -9.92 -16.65 -6.13
CA GLN A 160 -9.73 -17.94 -6.79
C GLN A 160 -10.00 -17.86 -8.31
N GLN A 161 -11.11 -17.24 -8.72
CA GLN A 161 -11.44 -17.06 -10.14
C GLN A 161 -10.37 -16.25 -10.86
N ARG A 162 -9.84 -15.21 -10.21
CA ARG A 162 -8.76 -14.42 -10.77
C ARG A 162 -7.48 -15.24 -10.94
N ALA A 163 -7.14 -16.07 -9.95
CA ALA A 163 -6.00 -16.98 -10.04
C ALA A 163 -6.13 -17.98 -11.19
N HIS A 164 -7.29 -18.58 -11.38
CA HIS A 164 -7.55 -19.47 -12.51
C HIS A 164 -7.39 -18.76 -13.86
N HIS A 165 -7.89 -17.52 -13.98
CA HIS A 165 -7.71 -16.72 -15.19
C HIS A 165 -6.24 -16.46 -15.49
N LEU A 166 -5.46 -16.05 -14.49
CA LEU A 166 -4.03 -15.79 -14.65
C LEU A 166 -3.24 -17.05 -15.00
N LEU A 167 -3.59 -18.20 -14.44
CA LEU A 167 -2.99 -19.49 -14.84
C LEU A 167 -3.25 -19.85 -16.30
N ALA A 168 -4.46 -19.58 -16.79
CA ALA A 168 -4.78 -19.79 -18.20
C ALA A 168 -3.92 -18.93 -19.12
N LEU A 169 -3.66 -17.67 -18.72
CA LEU A 169 -2.75 -16.79 -19.47
C LEU A 169 -1.30 -17.33 -19.48
N TYR A 170 -0.78 -17.87 -18.37
CA TYR A 170 0.53 -18.53 -18.34
C TYR A 170 0.62 -19.68 -19.34
N GLN A 171 -0.43 -20.51 -19.41
CA GLN A 171 -0.44 -21.69 -20.30
C GLN A 171 -0.47 -21.30 -21.80
N GLN A 172 -1.13 -20.17 -22.13
CA GLN A 172 -1.19 -19.68 -23.50
C GLN A 172 0.13 -19.13 -24.01
N GLN A 173 0.96 -18.53 -23.12
CA GLN A 173 2.24 -17.93 -23.49
C GLN A 173 3.38 -18.95 -23.64
N ASN A 174 3.20 -20.16 -23.08
CA ASN A 174 4.21 -21.22 -23.12
C ASN A 174 3.92 -22.30 -24.16
N LYS A 175 2.98 -22.05 -25.08
CA LYS A 175 2.68 -22.88 -26.26
C LYS A 175 3.32 -22.29 -27.51
#